data_2e975d6ad66d538a0f9a50760ed1542c
#
_entry.id   2e975d6ad66d538a0f9a50760ed1542c
#
_cell.length_a   1.000
_cell.length_b   1.000
_cell.length_c   1.000
_cell.angle_alpha   90.00
_cell.angle_beta   90.00
_cell.angle_gamma   90.00
#
_symmetry.space_group_name_H-M   'P 1'
#
loop_
_entity.id
_entity.type
_entity.pdbx_description
1 polymer ?
#
loop_
_entity_poly.entity_id
_entity_poly.type
_entity_poly.pdbx_seq_one_letter_code
_entity_poly.pdbx_strand_id
1 'polypeptide(L)'
;QAVADQLNAAMASGRCEGMSVLAQRFYDGFESRPNGAGATSEIAQASVAKQIGYWWATQVAPPVAANSKTYRAMTPVQITNEIINGLRARSGFTLGLYSSVGGHSVNPIAVTKDGDNFNIYVYDNNYPGEIRKVVVNSASQTWTYGAAALSSGAASSTWTGTGAGSMDLTSM
;
A
#
# COMPACT_ATOMS: atom_id res chain seq x y z
N GLN A 1 -13.40 -9.83 23.21
CA GLN A 1 -12.00 -10.29 23.34
C GLN A 1 -11.60 -11.13 22.12
N ALA A 2 -12.38 -12.13 21.69
CA ALA A 2 -12.06 -13.00 20.55
C ALA A 2 -11.74 -12.24 19.22
N VAL A 3 -12.49 -11.17 18.90
CA VAL A 3 -12.24 -10.34 17.70
C VAL A 3 -10.89 -9.60 17.81
N ALA A 4 -10.59 -9.04 18.97
CA ALA A 4 -9.32 -8.36 19.18
C ALA A 4 -8.14 -9.33 19.08
N ASP A 5 -8.27 -10.54 19.60
CA ASP A 5 -7.25 -11.58 19.52
C ASP A 5 -7.03 -12.05 18.07
N GLN A 6 -8.09 -12.16 17.28
CA GLN A 6 -8.01 -12.47 15.85
C GLN A 6 -7.32 -11.36 15.05
N LEU A 7 -7.66 -10.08 15.33
CA LEU A 7 -7.02 -8.94 14.67
C LEU A 7 -5.54 -8.85 15.05
N ASN A 8 -5.19 -9.07 16.31
CA ASN A 8 -3.80 -9.08 16.74
C ASN A 8 -2.99 -10.23 16.09
N ALA A 9 -3.56 -11.41 15.97
CA ALA A 9 -2.95 -12.54 15.27
C ALA A 9 -2.74 -12.25 13.79
N ALA A 10 -3.72 -11.63 13.13
CA ALA A 10 -3.60 -11.22 11.72
C ALA A 10 -2.56 -10.12 11.52
N MET A 11 -2.45 -9.14 12.44
CA MET A 11 -1.40 -8.11 12.42
C MET A 11 0.02 -8.67 12.60
N ALA A 12 0.18 -9.85 13.17
CA ALA A 12 1.49 -10.49 13.32
C ALA A 12 2.11 -10.86 11.97
N SER A 13 1.30 -11.06 10.92
CA SER A 13 1.76 -11.36 9.56
C SER A 13 2.20 -10.12 8.77
N GLY A 14 1.96 -8.90 9.27
CA GLY A 14 2.37 -7.65 8.65
C GLY A 14 1.44 -6.49 8.99
N ARG A 15 2.00 -5.29 9.07
CA ARG A 15 1.30 -4.04 9.40
C ARG A 15 1.42 -2.98 8.31
N CYS A 16 1.86 -3.38 7.13
CA CYS A 16 2.16 -2.47 6.01
C CYS A 16 0.95 -1.60 5.65
N GLU A 17 -0.28 -2.15 5.65
CA GLU A 17 -1.49 -1.37 5.39
C GLU A 17 -1.66 -0.22 6.40
N GLY A 18 -1.59 -0.51 7.69
CA GLY A 18 -1.69 0.54 8.72
C GLY A 18 -0.57 1.58 8.65
N MET A 19 0.63 1.17 8.26
CA MET A 19 1.76 2.08 8.04
C MET A 19 1.54 2.96 6.81
N SER A 20 1.03 2.40 5.72
CA SER A 20 0.71 3.13 4.49
C SER A 20 -0.40 4.17 4.73
N VAL A 21 -1.51 3.77 5.36
CA VAL A 21 -2.60 4.70 5.72
C VAL A 21 -2.08 5.83 6.61
N LEU A 22 -1.32 5.52 7.67
CA LEU A 22 -0.80 6.53 8.58
C LEU A 22 0.19 7.48 7.89
N ALA A 23 1.06 6.97 7.01
CA ALA A 23 2.00 7.78 6.24
C ALA A 23 1.25 8.79 5.34
N GLN A 24 0.19 8.36 4.67
CA GLN A 24 -0.65 9.24 3.86
C GLN A 24 -1.33 10.31 4.72
N ARG A 25 -1.87 9.94 5.88
CA ARG A 25 -2.51 10.88 6.78
C ARG A 25 -1.56 11.94 7.32
N PHE A 26 -0.30 11.58 7.56
CA PHE A 26 0.75 12.56 7.86
C PHE A 26 1.04 13.49 6.69
N TYR A 27 1.06 12.96 5.47
CA TYR A 27 1.27 13.75 4.26
C TYR A 27 0.12 14.73 4.01
N ASP A 28 -1.12 14.27 4.15
CA ASP A 28 -2.33 15.09 3.93
C ASP A 28 -2.62 16.07 5.10
N GLY A 29 -1.87 15.98 6.20
CA GLY A 29 -2.05 16.84 7.37
C GLY A 29 -3.26 16.47 8.26
N PHE A 30 -3.85 15.29 8.06
CA PHE A 30 -4.93 14.78 8.92
C PHE A 30 -4.43 14.31 10.29
N GLU A 31 -3.16 13.96 10.39
CA GLU A 31 -2.48 13.65 11.64
C GLU A 31 -1.14 14.36 11.70
N SER A 32 -0.70 14.70 12.91
CA SER A 32 0.61 15.31 13.15
C SER A 32 1.66 14.23 13.38
N ARG A 33 2.82 14.40 12.75
CA ARG A 33 3.97 13.54 13.02
C ARG A 33 4.44 13.73 14.47
N PRO A 34 4.73 12.64 15.20
CA PRO A 34 5.17 12.74 16.59
C PRO A 34 6.52 13.46 16.69
N ASN A 35 6.72 14.16 17.80
CA ASN A 35 7.97 14.85 18.15
C ASN A 35 8.47 15.86 17.11
N GLY A 36 7.58 16.39 16.25
CA GLY A 36 7.96 17.34 15.20
C GLY A 36 8.81 16.76 14.08
N ALA A 37 8.78 15.44 13.89
CA ALA A 37 9.52 14.77 12.82
C ALA A 37 9.25 15.40 11.45
N GLY A 38 10.29 15.72 10.71
CA GLY A 38 10.22 16.29 9.36
C GLY A 38 9.83 15.24 8.30
N ALA A 39 10.21 13.99 8.52
CA ALA A 39 9.95 12.87 7.62
C ALA A 39 9.52 11.61 8.39
N THR A 40 8.86 10.69 7.69
CA THR A 40 8.44 9.40 8.28
C THR A 40 9.62 8.52 8.68
N SER A 41 10.77 8.67 8.01
CA SER A 41 12.03 7.99 8.36
C SER A 41 12.59 8.35 9.75
N GLU A 42 12.15 9.48 10.31
CA GLU A 42 12.56 9.95 11.64
C GLU A 42 11.63 9.46 12.75
N ILE A 43 10.53 8.78 12.39
CA ILE A 43 9.53 8.31 13.34
C ILE A 43 9.88 6.91 13.82
N ALA A 44 10.15 6.78 15.12
CA ALA A 44 10.27 5.46 15.73
C ALA A 44 8.92 4.73 15.66
N GLN A 45 8.86 3.56 15.02
CA GLN A 45 7.63 2.78 14.85
C GLN A 45 6.89 2.54 16.18
N ALA A 46 7.61 2.35 17.27
CA ALA A 46 7.01 2.15 18.59
C ALA A 46 6.17 3.36 19.05
N SER A 47 6.53 4.58 18.66
CA SER A 47 5.81 5.80 19.05
C SER A 47 4.45 5.93 18.38
N VAL A 48 4.22 5.24 17.26
CA VAL A 48 2.98 5.24 16.47
C VAL A 48 2.31 3.87 16.36
N ALA A 49 2.77 2.90 17.15
CA ALA A 49 2.31 1.51 17.05
C ALA A 49 0.78 1.36 17.22
N LYS A 50 0.17 2.16 18.09
CA LYS A 50 -1.30 2.16 18.30
C LYS A 50 -2.04 2.71 17.07
N GLN A 51 -1.56 3.80 16.47
CA GLN A 51 -2.14 4.36 15.25
C GLN A 51 -2.00 3.38 14.09
N ILE A 52 -0.83 2.75 13.93
CA ILE A 52 -0.64 1.71 12.91
C ILE A 52 -1.64 0.57 13.09
N GLY A 53 -1.82 0.07 14.31
CA GLY A 53 -2.80 -0.98 14.62
C GLY A 53 -4.23 -0.55 14.35
N TYR A 54 -4.59 0.68 14.71
CA TYR A 54 -5.91 1.24 14.44
C TYR A 54 -6.20 1.31 12.93
N TRP A 55 -5.31 1.93 12.16
CA TRP A 55 -5.48 2.07 10.71
C TRP A 55 -5.39 0.74 9.98
N TRP A 56 -4.57 -0.20 10.47
CA TRP A 56 -4.58 -1.56 9.94
C TRP A 56 -5.95 -2.24 10.13
N ALA A 57 -6.59 -2.05 11.29
CA ALA A 57 -7.89 -2.66 11.56
C ALA A 57 -9.03 -2.06 10.71
N THR A 58 -8.90 -0.84 10.20
CA THR A 58 -9.95 -0.22 9.36
C THR A 58 -10.16 -0.94 8.03
N GLN A 59 -9.15 -1.65 7.51
CA GLN A 59 -9.29 -2.41 6.25
C GLN A 59 -10.36 -3.52 6.34
N VAL A 60 -10.66 -4.02 7.54
CA VAL A 60 -11.72 -5.03 7.75
C VAL A 60 -13.08 -4.42 8.08
N ALA A 61 -13.17 -3.10 8.23
CA ALA A 61 -14.45 -2.43 8.41
C ALA A 61 -15.34 -2.61 7.16
N PRO A 62 -16.66 -2.88 7.33
CA PRO A 62 -17.53 -3.26 6.21
C PRO A 62 -17.44 -2.39 4.96
N PRO A 63 -17.47 -1.04 5.02
CA PRO A 63 -17.38 -0.23 3.80
C PRO A 63 -16.01 -0.35 3.12
N VAL A 64 -14.91 -0.36 3.87
CA VAL A 64 -13.56 -0.47 3.34
C VAL A 64 -13.32 -1.85 2.74
N ALA A 65 -13.69 -2.91 3.47
CA ALA A 65 -13.56 -4.29 3.00
C ALA A 65 -14.38 -4.56 1.73
N ALA A 66 -15.58 -3.99 1.60
CA ALA A 66 -16.41 -4.12 0.41
C ALA A 66 -15.75 -3.44 -0.81
N ASN A 67 -15.20 -2.23 -0.63
CA ASN A 67 -14.48 -1.51 -1.68
C ASN A 67 -13.23 -2.26 -2.13
N SER A 68 -12.40 -2.71 -1.18
CA SER A 68 -11.18 -3.49 -1.50
C SER A 68 -11.51 -4.78 -2.26
N LYS A 69 -12.61 -5.45 -1.89
CA LYS A 69 -13.09 -6.63 -2.63
C LYS A 69 -13.45 -6.31 -4.08
N THR A 70 -14.07 -5.16 -4.33
CA THR A 70 -14.40 -4.69 -5.69
C THR A 70 -13.13 -4.44 -6.49
N TYR A 71 -12.17 -3.72 -5.92
CA TYR A 71 -10.89 -3.47 -6.57
C TYR A 71 -10.09 -4.77 -6.82
N ARG A 72 -10.12 -5.70 -5.90
CA ARG A 72 -9.42 -6.99 -6.04
C ARG A 72 -9.94 -7.84 -7.20
N ALA A 73 -11.14 -7.62 -7.68
CA ALA A 73 -11.68 -8.25 -8.89
C ALA A 73 -11.17 -7.64 -10.19
N MET A 74 -10.47 -6.51 -10.13
CA MET A 74 -9.95 -5.78 -11.29
C MET A 74 -8.58 -6.32 -11.74
N THR A 75 -8.29 -6.11 -13.04
CA THR A 75 -6.96 -6.40 -13.60
C THR A 75 -5.95 -5.32 -13.18
N PRO A 76 -4.63 -5.57 -13.28
CA PRO A 76 -3.61 -4.56 -12.96
C PRO A 76 -3.77 -3.25 -13.73
N VAL A 77 -4.22 -3.29 -14.99
CA VAL A 77 -4.47 -2.06 -15.76
C VAL A 77 -5.71 -1.31 -15.27
N GLN A 78 -6.77 -2.02 -14.89
CA GLN A 78 -7.95 -1.39 -14.30
C GLN A 78 -7.60 -0.72 -12.97
N ILE A 79 -6.85 -1.39 -12.10
CA ILE A 79 -6.31 -0.81 -10.85
C ILE A 79 -5.47 0.45 -11.14
N THR A 80 -4.59 0.39 -12.16
CA THR A 80 -3.79 1.56 -12.55
C THR A 80 -4.66 2.74 -12.97
N ASN A 81 -5.73 2.50 -13.71
CA ASN A 81 -6.67 3.55 -14.12
C ASN A 81 -7.40 4.17 -12.89
N GLU A 82 -7.79 3.35 -11.92
CA GLU A 82 -8.37 3.84 -10.66
C GLU A 82 -7.38 4.69 -9.86
N ILE A 83 -6.10 4.29 -9.82
CA ILE A 83 -5.03 5.12 -9.22
C ILE A 83 -4.93 6.47 -9.93
N ILE A 84 -4.93 6.49 -11.27
CA ILE A 84 -4.87 7.73 -12.05
C ILE A 84 -6.07 8.63 -11.74
N ASN A 85 -7.28 8.07 -11.69
CA ASN A 85 -8.49 8.79 -11.34
C ASN A 85 -8.43 9.35 -9.92
N GLY A 86 -7.99 8.54 -8.95
CA GLY A 86 -7.81 8.95 -7.56
C GLY A 86 -6.80 10.08 -7.39
N LEU A 87 -5.64 9.98 -8.03
CA LEU A 87 -4.62 11.03 -8.00
C LEU A 87 -5.15 12.36 -8.58
N ARG A 88 -5.92 12.31 -9.68
CA ARG A 88 -6.57 13.50 -10.26
C ARG A 88 -7.63 14.11 -9.34
N ALA A 89 -8.40 13.26 -8.67
CA ALA A 89 -9.44 13.67 -7.73
C ALA A 89 -8.91 14.04 -6.34
N ARG A 90 -7.60 13.86 -6.09
CA ARG A 90 -6.96 13.94 -4.77
C ARG A 90 -7.61 13.01 -3.74
N SER A 91 -8.05 11.85 -4.21
CA SER A 91 -8.56 10.77 -3.36
C SER A 91 -7.41 9.84 -3.02
N GLY A 92 -7.19 9.61 -1.73
CA GLY A 92 -6.13 8.74 -1.26
C GLY A 92 -6.48 7.26 -1.42
N PHE A 93 -5.51 6.48 -1.88
CA PHE A 93 -5.56 5.02 -1.87
C PHE A 93 -4.25 4.47 -1.33
N THR A 94 -4.32 3.35 -0.62
CA THR A 94 -3.19 2.43 -0.54
C THR A 94 -3.30 1.41 -1.67
N LEU A 95 -2.17 0.94 -2.17
CA LEU A 95 -2.06 -0.09 -3.20
C LEU A 95 -1.54 -1.37 -2.57
N GLY A 96 -2.39 -2.40 -2.54
CA GLY A 96 -2.01 -3.76 -2.19
C GLY A 96 -1.39 -4.50 -3.37
N LEU A 97 -0.27 -5.16 -3.12
CA LEU A 97 0.48 -6.00 -4.06
C LEU A 97 0.53 -7.42 -3.51
N TYR A 98 0.06 -8.40 -4.27
CA TYR A 98 -0.01 -9.80 -3.84
C TYR A 98 0.76 -10.69 -4.81
N SER A 99 1.78 -11.34 -4.29
CA SER A 99 2.64 -12.27 -5.02
C SER A 99 2.67 -13.64 -4.33
N SER A 100 3.38 -14.60 -4.90
CA SER A 100 3.58 -15.92 -4.28
C SER A 100 4.37 -15.86 -2.96
N VAL A 101 5.11 -14.78 -2.71
CA VAL A 101 5.90 -14.60 -1.50
C VAL A 101 5.14 -13.90 -0.37
N GLY A 102 4.04 -13.19 -0.69
CA GLY A 102 3.24 -12.50 0.32
C GLY A 102 2.49 -11.30 -0.22
N GLY A 103 1.96 -10.49 0.70
CA GLY A 103 1.28 -9.23 0.43
C GLY A 103 2.04 -8.04 1.00
N HIS A 104 1.98 -6.91 0.32
CA HIS A 104 2.56 -5.64 0.77
C HIS A 104 1.67 -4.47 0.35
N SER A 105 1.69 -3.40 1.15
CA SER A 105 0.92 -2.18 0.89
C SER A 105 1.85 -0.98 0.76
N VAL A 106 1.61 -0.18 -0.28
CA VAL A 106 2.38 1.02 -0.62
C VAL A 106 1.45 2.17 -0.99
N ASN A 107 1.95 3.40 -1.04
CA ASN A 107 1.16 4.59 -1.39
C ASN A 107 1.50 5.07 -2.80
N PRO A 108 0.56 5.00 -3.78
CA PRO A 108 0.76 5.60 -5.10
C PRO A 108 0.87 7.12 -5.01
N ILE A 109 1.88 7.70 -5.68
CA ILE A 109 2.13 9.14 -5.70
C ILE A 109 2.10 9.75 -7.09
N ALA A 110 2.42 8.97 -8.13
CA ALA A 110 2.37 9.40 -9.51
C ALA A 110 2.28 8.20 -10.45
N VAL A 111 1.79 8.42 -11.67
CA VAL A 111 1.78 7.42 -12.74
C VAL A 111 2.31 8.06 -14.02
N THR A 112 3.25 7.40 -14.69
CA THR A 112 3.66 7.73 -16.06
C THR A 112 3.44 6.53 -16.97
N LYS A 113 3.33 6.79 -18.27
CA LYS A 113 3.20 5.74 -19.29
C LYS A 113 4.39 5.79 -20.24
N ASP A 114 4.96 4.63 -20.55
CA ASP A 114 6.02 4.46 -21.51
C ASP A 114 5.76 3.17 -22.32
N GLY A 115 5.35 3.35 -23.57
CA GLY A 115 4.87 2.25 -24.42
C GLY A 115 3.72 1.50 -23.76
N ASP A 116 3.88 0.19 -23.59
CA ASP A 116 2.92 -0.68 -22.92
C ASP A 116 3.04 -0.66 -21.39
N ASN A 117 4.00 0.06 -20.82
CA ASN A 117 4.23 0.05 -19.39
C ASN A 117 3.65 1.31 -18.73
N PHE A 118 2.87 1.10 -17.67
CA PHE A 118 2.57 2.10 -16.67
C PHE A 118 3.59 2.00 -15.54
N ASN A 119 4.24 3.11 -15.21
CA ASN A 119 5.13 3.22 -14.07
C ASN A 119 4.37 3.90 -12.94
N ILE A 120 3.97 3.15 -11.93
CA ILE A 120 3.32 3.66 -10.72
C ILE A 120 4.44 3.96 -9.72
N TYR A 121 4.71 5.23 -9.49
CA TYR A 121 5.64 5.64 -8.44
C TYR A 121 4.94 5.56 -7.10
N VAL A 122 5.64 5.02 -6.12
CA VAL A 122 5.08 4.74 -4.80
C VAL A 122 6.03 5.17 -3.68
N TYR A 123 5.44 5.60 -2.58
CA TYR A 123 6.10 5.61 -1.29
C TYR A 123 5.92 4.22 -0.65
N ASP A 124 7.01 3.65 -0.19
CA ASP A 124 7.04 2.37 0.51
C ASP A 124 7.58 2.57 1.93
N ASN A 125 6.78 2.20 2.92
CA ASN A 125 7.15 2.32 4.33
C ASN A 125 8.33 1.43 4.76
N ASN A 126 8.71 0.44 3.95
CA ASN A 126 9.94 -0.35 4.16
C ASN A 126 11.20 0.37 3.66
N TYR A 127 11.03 1.39 2.82
CA TYR A 127 12.10 2.18 2.21
C TYR A 127 11.83 3.69 2.35
N PRO A 128 11.70 4.19 3.61
CA PRO A 128 11.39 5.60 3.83
C PRO A 128 12.50 6.49 3.27
N GLY A 129 12.11 7.53 2.54
CA GLY A 129 13.04 8.44 1.86
C GLY A 129 13.39 8.04 0.42
N GLU A 130 12.91 6.90 -0.06
CA GLU A 130 13.08 6.46 -1.44
C GLU A 130 11.75 6.50 -2.21
N ILE A 131 11.80 6.95 -3.46
CA ILE A 131 10.69 6.76 -4.41
C ILE A 131 10.90 5.43 -5.10
N ARG A 132 9.92 4.54 -4.96
CA ARG A 132 9.94 3.22 -5.57
C ARG A 132 8.99 3.17 -6.77
N LYS A 133 9.03 2.09 -7.55
CA LYS A 133 8.23 1.97 -8.76
C LYS A 133 7.68 0.57 -8.95
N VAL A 134 6.35 0.48 -9.10
CA VAL A 134 5.66 -0.69 -9.63
C VAL A 134 5.47 -0.49 -11.12
N VAL A 135 5.85 -1.47 -11.94
CA VAL A 135 5.65 -1.44 -13.40
C VAL A 135 4.50 -2.36 -13.75
N VAL A 136 3.47 -1.83 -14.41
CA VAL A 136 2.31 -2.60 -14.91
C VAL A 136 2.38 -2.64 -16.42
N ASN A 137 2.47 -3.83 -17.02
CA ASN A 137 2.44 -4.01 -18.45
C ASN A 137 1.00 -4.21 -18.94
N SER A 138 0.55 -3.32 -19.84
CA SER A 138 -0.83 -3.30 -20.29
C SER A 138 -1.17 -4.42 -21.28
N ALA A 139 -0.20 -4.91 -22.02
CA ALA A 139 -0.41 -5.99 -22.99
C ALA A 139 -0.55 -7.36 -22.29
N SER A 140 0.31 -7.63 -21.31
CA SER A 140 0.32 -8.91 -20.58
C SER A 140 -0.54 -8.92 -19.30
N GLN A 141 -1.05 -7.79 -18.86
CA GLN A 141 -1.78 -7.64 -17.58
C GLN A 141 -0.96 -8.15 -16.39
N THR A 142 0.35 -7.90 -16.42
CA THR A 142 1.29 -8.27 -15.35
C THR A 142 1.82 -7.04 -14.65
N TRP A 143 2.31 -7.22 -13.43
CA TRP A 143 3.07 -6.19 -12.75
C TRP A 143 4.36 -6.74 -12.16
N THR A 144 5.34 -5.85 -12.00
CA THR A 144 6.60 -6.13 -11.32
C THR A 144 6.91 -5.03 -10.32
N TYR A 145 7.46 -5.42 -9.16
CA TYR A 145 7.96 -4.51 -8.15
C TYR A 145 9.35 -4.97 -7.73
N GLY A 146 10.36 -4.24 -8.19
CA GLY A 146 11.77 -4.57 -7.93
C GLY A 146 12.18 -4.25 -6.50
N ALA A 147 13.04 -5.11 -5.93
CA ALA A 147 13.56 -4.98 -4.57
C ALA A 147 12.47 -4.80 -3.50
N ALA A 148 11.33 -5.50 -3.67
CA ALA A 148 10.31 -5.59 -2.64
C ALA A 148 10.82 -6.38 -1.43
N ALA A 149 10.39 -6.01 -0.23
CA ALA A 149 10.68 -6.73 1.01
C ALA A 149 9.43 -6.83 1.89
N LEU A 150 9.32 -7.91 2.65
CA LEU A 150 8.20 -8.12 3.58
C LEU A 150 8.24 -7.16 4.78
N SER A 151 9.43 -6.67 5.13
CA SER A 151 9.63 -5.68 6.18
C SER A 151 10.92 -4.91 5.94
N SER A 152 11.06 -3.74 6.57
CA SER A 152 12.30 -2.98 6.53
C SER A 152 13.49 -3.81 7.02
N GLY A 153 14.58 -3.81 6.25
CA GLY A 153 15.79 -4.61 6.53
C GLY A 153 15.70 -6.09 6.17
N ALA A 154 14.56 -6.60 5.71
CA ALA A 154 14.47 -7.96 5.17
C ALA A 154 15.15 -8.06 3.79
N ALA A 155 15.54 -9.29 3.41
CA ALA A 155 16.04 -9.54 2.07
C ALA A 155 15.00 -9.13 1.01
N SER A 156 15.44 -8.35 0.03
CA SER A 156 14.59 -7.89 -1.07
C SER A 156 14.61 -8.88 -2.24
N SER A 157 13.49 -8.92 -2.95
CA SER A 157 13.35 -9.72 -4.17
C SER A 157 12.46 -8.98 -5.18
N THR A 158 12.48 -9.40 -6.44
CA THR A 158 11.51 -8.90 -7.40
C THR A 158 10.19 -9.65 -7.23
N TRP A 159 9.13 -8.90 -6.93
CA TRP A 159 7.78 -9.43 -6.87
C TRP A 159 7.07 -9.24 -8.19
N THR A 160 6.25 -10.20 -8.54
CA THR A 160 5.44 -10.18 -9.76
C THR A 160 4.04 -10.69 -9.47
N GLY A 161 3.09 -10.21 -10.26
CA GLY A 161 1.73 -10.72 -10.24
C GLY A 161 1.05 -10.54 -11.60
N THR A 162 -0.06 -11.20 -11.78
CA THR A 162 -0.82 -11.20 -13.04
C THR A 162 -2.31 -11.30 -12.79
N GLY A 163 -3.08 -10.64 -13.63
CA GLY A 163 -4.53 -10.74 -13.63
C GLY A 163 -5.21 -10.20 -12.37
N ALA A 164 -6.51 -10.41 -12.28
CA ALA A 164 -7.31 -10.03 -11.12
C ALA A 164 -6.85 -10.74 -9.84
N GLY A 165 -6.97 -10.09 -8.71
CA GLY A 165 -6.56 -10.61 -7.40
C GLY A 165 -5.10 -10.40 -7.04
N SER A 166 -4.25 -9.99 -8.00
CA SER A 166 -2.83 -9.72 -7.74
C SER A 166 -2.55 -8.30 -7.25
N MET A 167 -3.53 -7.39 -7.38
CA MET A 167 -3.52 -6.03 -6.85
C MET A 167 -4.88 -5.67 -6.30
N ASP A 168 -4.93 -4.76 -5.34
CA ASP A 168 -6.16 -4.07 -4.94
C ASP A 168 -5.89 -2.64 -4.47
N LEU A 169 -6.96 -1.90 -4.18
CA LEU A 169 -6.90 -0.58 -3.57
C LEU A 169 -7.72 -0.58 -2.28
N THR A 170 -7.20 0.12 -1.28
CA THR A 170 -7.97 0.47 -0.09
C THR A 170 -8.19 1.98 -0.09
N SER A 171 -9.47 2.40 -0.06
CA SER A 171 -9.83 3.81 0.04
C SER A 171 -9.52 4.35 1.43
N MET A 172 -9.03 5.56 1.50
CA MET A 172 -8.74 6.27 2.75
C MET A 172 -9.76 7.38 3.00
#